data_eb4875e0542b664a6426680309eee8fd
#
_entry.id   eb4875e0542b664a6426680309eee8fd
#
_cell.length_a   1.000
_cell.length_b   1.000
_cell.length_c   1.000
_cell.angle_alpha   90.00
_cell.angle_beta   90.00
_cell.angle_gamma   90.00
#
_symmetry.space_group_name_H-M   'P 1'
#
loop_
_entity.id
_entity.type
_entity.pdbx_description
1 polymer ?
#
loop_
_entity_poly.entity_id
_entity_poly.type
_entity_poly.pdbx_seq_one_letter_code
_entity_poly.pdbx_strand_id
1 'polypeptide(L)' 'MDLTELRGQIDEIDSSIVDLYEKRMDISRQVAEYKIENGKQVFDKAREEEKIRKVKSQTHNEFNSHGVEELFEQIMSMSR' A
#
# COMPACT_ATOMS: atom_id res chain seq x y z
N MET A 1 -26.43 12.62 11.43
CA MET A 1 -25.52 11.47 11.25
C MET A 1 -25.16 10.91 12.61
N ASP A 2 -25.37 9.64 12.82
CA ASP A 2 -25.10 9.02 14.11
C ASP A 2 -23.85 8.10 14.04
N LEU A 3 -23.46 7.57 15.18
CA LEU A 3 -22.26 6.73 15.29
C LEU A 3 -22.39 5.44 14.50
N THR A 4 -23.60 4.88 14.44
CA THR A 4 -23.87 3.64 13.68
C THR A 4 -23.63 3.85 12.19
N GLU A 5 -24.11 4.96 11.65
CA GLU A 5 -23.89 5.32 10.24
C GLU A 5 -22.40 5.53 9.94
N LEU A 6 -21.71 6.24 10.82
CA LEU A 6 -20.27 6.49 10.63
C LEU A 6 -19.48 5.19 10.67
N ARG A 7 -19.80 4.30 11.60
CA ARG A 7 -19.15 2.99 11.69
C ARG A 7 -19.43 2.13 10.45
N GLY A 8 -20.65 2.21 9.93
CA GLY A 8 -21.01 1.54 8.68
C GLY A 8 -20.17 2.02 7.51
N GLN A 9 -19.92 3.32 7.42
CA GLN A 9 -19.05 3.88 6.37
C GLN A 9 -17.61 3.42 6.54
N ILE A 10 -17.11 3.36 7.78
CA ILE A 10 -15.76 2.85 8.05
C ILE A 10 -15.67 1.40 7.63
N ASP A 11 -16.68 0.57 7.95
CA ASP A 11 -16.67 -0.84 7.58
C ASP A 11 -16.60 -1.04 6.07
N GLU A 12 -17.31 -0.23 5.31
CA GLU A 12 -17.26 -0.28 3.84
C GLU A 12 -15.87 0.08 3.32
N ILE A 13 -15.27 1.12 3.89
CA ILE A 13 -13.91 1.54 3.53
C ILE A 13 -12.92 0.43 3.87
N ASP A 14 -13.04 -0.15 5.05
CA ASP A 14 -12.14 -1.22 5.49
C ASP A 14 -12.22 -2.43 4.57
N SER A 15 -13.42 -2.80 4.13
CA SER A 15 -13.61 -3.89 3.16
C SER A 15 -12.90 -3.58 1.84
N SER A 16 -12.95 -2.32 1.40
CA SER A 16 -12.26 -1.88 0.19
C SER A 16 -10.74 -1.96 0.37
N ILE A 17 -10.24 -1.60 1.57
CA ILE A 17 -8.81 -1.70 1.88
C ILE A 17 -8.34 -3.14 1.81
N VAL A 18 -9.10 -4.07 2.39
CA VAL A 18 -8.76 -5.51 2.34
C VAL A 18 -8.68 -5.98 0.89
N ASP A 19 -9.67 -5.63 0.08
CA ASP A 19 -9.75 -6.02 -1.33
C ASP A 19 -8.54 -5.48 -2.12
N LEU A 20 -8.23 -4.21 -1.94
CA LEU A 20 -7.09 -3.58 -2.61
C LEU A 20 -5.76 -4.14 -2.14
N TYR A 21 -5.65 -4.42 -0.84
CA TYR A 21 -4.45 -5.04 -0.29
C TYR A 21 -4.20 -6.40 -0.94
N GLU A 22 -5.23 -7.24 -1.03
CA GLU A 22 -5.08 -8.57 -1.64
C GLU A 22 -4.70 -8.48 -3.11
N LYS A 23 -5.32 -7.57 -3.85
CA LYS A 23 -4.96 -7.34 -5.26
C LYS A 23 -3.51 -6.89 -5.40
N ARG A 24 -3.07 -5.98 -4.54
CA ARG A 24 -1.70 -5.49 -4.57
C ARG A 24 -0.70 -6.59 -4.25
N MET A 25 -1.00 -7.44 -3.27
CA MET A 25 -0.14 -8.56 -2.90
C MET A 25 -0.03 -9.57 -4.04
N ASP A 26 -1.12 -9.84 -4.75
CA ASP A 26 -1.09 -10.74 -5.91
C ASP A 26 -0.20 -10.19 -7.02
N ILE A 27 -0.30 -8.90 -7.32
CA ILE A 27 0.55 -8.27 -8.34
C ILE A 27 2.01 -8.23 -7.88
N SER A 28 2.26 -7.97 -6.60
CA SER A 28 3.63 -8.00 -6.05
C SER A 28 4.27 -9.37 -6.21
N ARG A 29 3.49 -10.43 -5.99
CA ARG A 29 3.95 -11.81 -6.21
C ARG A 29 4.35 -12.02 -7.66
N GLN A 30 3.54 -11.54 -8.60
CA GLN A 30 3.84 -11.65 -10.03
C GLN A 30 5.09 -10.88 -10.41
N VAL A 31 5.29 -9.70 -9.83
CA VAL A 31 6.51 -8.91 -10.04
C VAL A 31 7.74 -9.67 -9.52
N ALA A 32 7.63 -10.28 -8.34
CA ALA A 32 8.73 -11.05 -7.76
C ALA A 32 9.07 -12.25 -8.65
N GLU A 33 8.07 -12.97 -9.14
CA GLU A 33 8.27 -14.10 -10.05
C GLU A 33 8.99 -13.66 -11.34
N TYR A 34 8.55 -12.54 -11.92
CA TYR A 34 9.19 -11.99 -13.11
C TYR A 34 10.65 -11.64 -12.86
N LYS A 35 10.94 -11.00 -11.72
CA LYS A 35 12.32 -10.61 -11.40
C LYS A 35 13.22 -11.82 -11.20
N ILE A 36 12.72 -12.86 -10.52
CA ILE A 36 13.47 -14.09 -10.31
C ILE A 36 13.77 -14.76 -11.66
N GLU A 37 12.77 -14.88 -12.52
CA GLU A 37 12.92 -15.50 -13.84
C GLU A 37 13.93 -14.76 -14.73
N ASN A 38 14.06 -13.45 -14.55
CA ASN A 38 14.94 -12.61 -15.36
C ASN A 38 16.23 -12.23 -14.66
N GLY A 39 16.57 -12.92 -13.55
CA GLY A 39 17.83 -12.72 -12.84
C GLY A 39 17.95 -11.37 -12.16
N LYS A 40 16.82 -10.72 -11.83
CA LYS A 40 16.81 -9.42 -11.17
C LYS A 40 16.58 -9.58 -9.68
N GLN A 41 17.08 -8.61 -8.89
CA GLN A 41 16.82 -8.60 -7.47
C GLN A 41 15.36 -8.20 -7.20
N VAL A 42 14.71 -8.94 -6.29
CA VAL A 42 13.33 -8.67 -5.91
C VAL A 42 13.24 -7.35 -5.13
N PHE A 43 14.13 -7.16 -4.17
CA PHE A 43 14.15 -5.94 -3.36
C PHE A 43 14.86 -4.82 -4.13
N ASP A 44 14.18 -3.68 -4.27
CA ASP A 44 14.69 -2.50 -4.94
C ASP A 44 14.44 -1.29 -4.04
N LYS A 45 15.48 -0.91 -3.29
CA LYS A 45 15.39 0.18 -2.30
C LYS A 45 15.02 1.52 -2.95
N ALA A 46 15.65 1.83 -4.08
CA ALA A 46 15.38 3.10 -4.77
C ALA A 46 13.92 3.18 -5.23
N ARG A 47 13.40 2.07 -5.74
CA ARG A 47 12.00 1.99 -6.17
C ARG A 47 11.04 2.17 -5.01
N GLU A 48 11.35 1.58 -3.85
CA GLU A 48 10.52 1.72 -2.66
C GLU A 48 10.52 3.15 -2.14
N GLU A 49 11.67 3.79 -2.11
CA GLU A 49 11.78 5.20 -1.67
C GLU A 49 11.02 6.14 -2.60
N GLU A 50 11.10 5.91 -3.90
CA GLU A 50 10.35 6.67 -4.90
C GLU A 50 8.84 6.50 -4.69
N LYS A 51 8.39 5.27 -4.42
CA LYS A 51 6.98 5.00 -4.16
C LYS A 51 6.48 5.74 -2.92
N ILE A 52 7.27 5.76 -1.84
CA ILE A 52 6.92 6.49 -0.63
C ILE A 52 6.72 7.98 -0.94
N ARG A 53 7.66 8.58 -1.67
CA ARG A 53 7.52 10.00 -2.05
C ARG A 53 6.24 10.23 -2.85
N LYS A 54 5.95 9.35 -3.78
CA LYS A 54 4.78 9.47 -4.65
C LYS A 54 3.47 9.40 -3.87
N VAL A 55 3.31 8.40 -3.01
CA VAL A 55 2.05 8.24 -2.25
C VAL A 55 1.87 9.36 -1.24
N LYS A 56 2.94 9.84 -0.63
CA LYS A 56 2.87 11.00 0.26
C LYS A 56 2.38 12.24 -0.49
N SER A 57 2.84 12.44 -1.72
CA SER A 57 2.44 13.60 -2.53
C SER A 57 0.95 13.58 -2.90
N GLN A 58 0.30 12.43 -2.80
CA GLN A 58 -1.13 12.29 -3.11
C GLN A 58 -2.03 12.63 -1.92
N THR A 59 -1.46 12.82 -0.74
CA THR A 59 -2.24 13.18 0.46
C THR A 59 -2.49 14.69 0.50
N HIS A 60 -3.48 15.09 1.31
CA HIS A 60 -3.93 16.48 1.36
C HIS A 60 -3.55 17.21 2.66
N ASN A 61 -2.91 16.53 3.60
CA ASN A 61 -2.44 17.14 4.84
C ASN A 61 -1.29 16.34 5.44
N GLU A 62 -0.57 16.97 6.39
CA GLU A 62 0.61 16.40 7.02
C GLU A 62 0.30 15.14 7.83
N PHE A 63 -0.82 15.13 8.53
CA PHE A 63 -1.22 13.98 9.33
C PHE A 63 -1.40 12.74 8.43
N ASN A 64 -2.11 12.88 7.34
CA ASN A 64 -2.34 11.78 6.40
C ASN A 64 -1.06 11.39 5.65
N SER A 65 -0.19 12.36 5.34
CA SER A 65 1.09 12.09 4.70
C SER A 65 1.95 11.18 5.55
N HIS A 66 2.03 11.46 6.85
CA HIS A 66 2.79 10.65 7.79
C HIS A 66 2.21 9.24 7.92
N GLY A 67 0.89 9.14 8.06
CA GLY A 67 0.21 7.85 8.15
C GLY A 67 0.37 7.01 6.90
N VAL A 68 0.28 7.62 5.71
CA VAL A 68 0.47 6.95 4.43
C VAL A 68 1.91 6.44 4.30
N GLU A 69 2.89 7.21 4.76
CA GLU A 69 4.28 6.75 4.76
C GLU A 69 4.44 5.47 5.57
N GLU A 70 3.93 5.45 6.81
CA GLU A 70 3.98 4.25 7.67
C GLU A 70 3.25 3.07 7.04
N LEU A 71 2.07 3.32 6.49
CA LEU A 71 1.26 2.29 5.85
C LEU A 71 2.00 1.63 4.69
N PHE A 72 2.57 2.42 3.79
CA PHE A 72 3.24 1.89 2.61
C PHE A 72 4.59 1.28 2.93
N GLU A 73 5.31 1.76 3.92
CA GLU A 73 6.52 1.10 4.40
C GLU A 73 6.20 -0.32 4.86
N GLN A 74 5.10 -0.48 5.60
CA GLN A 74 4.66 -1.80 6.07
C GLN A 74 4.18 -2.68 4.93
N ILE A 75 3.38 -2.15 4.01
CA ILE A 75 2.89 -2.90 2.84
C ILE A 75 4.06 -3.42 2.02
N MET A 76 5.05 -2.57 1.73
CA MET A 76 6.20 -2.97 0.92
C MET A 76 7.08 -3.98 1.67
N SER A 77 7.24 -3.82 2.97
CA SER A 77 7.98 -4.79 3.79
C SER A 77 7.34 -6.17 3.72
N MET A 78 6.01 -6.24 3.76
CA MET A 78 5.28 -7.50 3.69
C MET A 78 5.27 -8.12 2.29
N SER A 79 5.48 -7.33 1.26
CA SER A 79 5.37 -7.79 -0.14
C SER A 79 6.70 -8.09 -0.83
N ARG A 80 7.80 -8.01 -0.11
CA ARG A 80 9.12 -8.37 -0.64
C ARG A 80 9.33 -9.88 -0.66
#